data_bbc031227804d9d317f00dd46810631d
#
_entry.id   bbc031227804d9d317f00dd46810631d
#
_cell.length_a   1.000
_cell.length_b   1.000
_cell.length_c   1.000
_cell.angle_alpha   90.00
_cell.angle_beta   90.00
_cell.angle_gamma   90.00
#
_symmetry.space_group_name_H-M   'P 1'
#
loop_
_entity.id
_entity.type
_entity.pdbx_description
1 polymer ?
#
loop_
_entity_poly.entity_id
_entity_poly.type
_entity_poly.pdbx_seq_one_letter_code
_entity_poly.pdbx_strand_id
1 'polypeptide(L)'
;MKNNCLIIGAGGVANVVAHKCARNNDVLGEICIASRTLEKCDDIIESIHRKGNLKQAAGRLYSRQLNAMDVAAVVDLIRETGSRIVINVGSPFINMSVLQACMQTGAAYMDTAIHEDPDKICEQPPWYGNYEWKHRDECREKGVTAILGVGFDPGVVNAYCSYAQKHYFDRIDTIDIMDVNAGDHGRYFATNFDAEINFREFTEAVWTWIDRRWVRKEVHTEKRSFDFPVVGKQTIYLTGHDELHSLSQNIDANTIRFWMGFSDHYINCFTVLKNTGLLSEQPVRTAEGVEIVPLKVVKACLPDPASLAPDYTGKTCIGNLVKGEKDGRQSEVFIYNVCDHHACYEEVESQAISYTAGVPPVAAAILIAQGIWDAKTMVNVEELDPDPFLELLGTMGLPTTVETVSNRN
;
A
#
# COMPACT_ATOMS: atom_id res chain seq x y z
N MET A 1 -28.47 4.12 -7.69
CA MET A 1 -27.50 4.14 -8.83
C MET A 1 -26.48 3.05 -8.56
N LYS A 2 -25.97 2.37 -9.61
CA LYS A 2 -24.92 1.34 -9.43
C LYS A 2 -23.59 2.01 -9.05
N ASN A 3 -22.82 1.39 -8.16
CA ASN A 3 -21.48 1.87 -7.73
C ASN A 3 -20.40 1.21 -8.58
N ASN A 4 -20.41 1.43 -9.92
CA ASN A 4 -19.40 0.83 -10.80
C ASN A 4 -17.98 1.25 -10.37
N CYS A 5 -17.05 0.31 -10.45
CA CYS A 5 -15.64 0.51 -10.09
C CYS A 5 -14.73 0.47 -11.31
N LEU A 6 -13.79 1.40 -11.36
CA LEU A 6 -12.65 1.38 -12.26
C LEU A 6 -11.38 1.08 -11.45
N ILE A 7 -10.70 -0.01 -11.80
CA ILE A 7 -9.40 -0.39 -11.23
C ILE A 7 -8.33 0.01 -12.24
N ILE A 8 -7.39 0.85 -11.82
CA ILE A 8 -6.25 1.28 -12.64
C ILE A 8 -4.99 0.58 -12.14
N GLY A 9 -4.45 -0.27 -12.98
CA GLY A 9 -3.32 -1.15 -12.68
C GLY A 9 -3.60 -2.60 -13.10
N ALA A 10 -2.56 -3.40 -13.35
CA ALA A 10 -2.65 -4.82 -13.69
C ALA A 10 -1.43 -5.61 -13.15
N GLY A 11 -0.95 -5.24 -11.96
CA GLY A 11 0.07 -5.98 -11.21
C GLY A 11 -0.54 -6.89 -10.14
N GLY A 12 0.29 -7.45 -9.26
CA GLY A 12 -0.16 -8.36 -8.20
C GLY A 12 -1.21 -7.75 -7.26
N VAL A 13 -1.06 -6.47 -6.88
CA VAL A 13 -2.04 -5.75 -6.06
C VAL A 13 -3.36 -5.58 -6.82
N ALA A 14 -3.31 -5.18 -8.09
CA ALA A 14 -4.50 -5.03 -8.93
C ALA A 14 -5.26 -6.37 -9.12
N ASN A 15 -4.53 -7.48 -9.19
CA ASN A 15 -5.14 -8.81 -9.22
C ASN A 15 -5.98 -9.06 -7.96
N VAL A 16 -5.42 -8.79 -6.78
CA VAL A 16 -6.16 -8.92 -5.51
C VAL A 16 -7.38 -8.01 -5.46
N VAL A 17 -7.20 -6.72 -5.81
CA VAL A 17 -8.29 -5.74 -5.86
C VAL A 17 -9.42 -6.23 -6.76
N ALA A 18 -9.09 -6.71 -7.95
CA ALA A 18 -10.08 -7.18 -8.92
C ALA A 18 -10.85 -8.42 -8.42
N HIS A 19 -10.15 -9.40 -7.84
CA HIS A 19 -10.79 -10.58 -7.22
C HIS A 19 -11.73 -10.19 -6.07
N LYS A 20 -11.27 -9.30 -5.18
CA LYS A 20 -12.10 -8.84 -4.04
C LYS A 20 -13.27 -7.97 -4.49
N CYS A 21 -13.10 -7.11 -5.49
CA CYS A 21 -14.21 -6.38 -6.12
C CYS A 21 -15.23 -7.34 -6.77
N ALA A 22 -14.76 -8.35 -7.49
CA ALA A 22 -15.63 -9.35 -8.12
C ALA A 22 -16.46 -10.14 -7.10
N ARG A 23 -15.89 -10.48 -5.95
CA ARG A 23 -16.61 -11.10 -4.82
C ARG A 23 -17.64 -10.18 -4.16
N ASN A 24 -17.55 -8.88 -4.40
CA ASN A 24 -18.43 -7.87 -3.84
C ASN A 24 -19.16 -7.05 -4.92
N ASN A 25 -19.33 -7.60 -6.12
CA ASN A 25 -19.95 -6.91 -7.25
C ASN A 25 -21.45 -6.65 -7.09
N ASP A 26 -22.09 -7.24 -6.08
CA ASP A 26 -23.44 -6.89 -5.63
C ASP A 26 -23.49 -5.48 -5.02
N VAL A 27 -22.41 -5.02 -4.39
CA VAL A 27 -22.26 -3.67 -3.84
C VAL A 27 -21.56 -2.74 -4.83
N LEU A 28 -20.49 -3.22 -5.47
CA LEU A 28 -19.57 -2.43 -6.31
C LEU A 28 -19.96 -2.38 -7.80
N GLY A 29 -21.03 -3.08 -8.19
CA GLY A 29 -21.59 -2.99 -9.55
C GLY A 29 -20.72 -3.61 -10.64
N GLU A 30 -20.60 -2.90 -11.77
CA GLU A 30 -19.72 -3.34 -12.87
C GLU A 30 -18.27 -2.96 -12.56
N ILE A 31 -17.35 -3.84 -12.97
CA ILE A 31 -15.92 -3.69 -12.68
C ILE A 31 -15.16 -3.60 -13.99
N CYS A 32 -14.45 -2.51 -14.20
CA CYS A 32 -13.52 -2.32 -15.30
C CYS A 32 -12.08 -2.36 -14.78
N ILE A 33 -11.22 -3.18 -15.39
CA ILE A 33 -9.79 -3.22 -15.10
C ILE A 33 -9.07 -2.52 -16.26
N ALA A 34 -8.22 -1.54 -15.96
CA ALA A 34 -7.55 -0.76 -16.99
C ALA A 34 -6.05 -0.63 -16.74
N SER A 35 -5.26 -0.87 -17.79
CA SER A 35 -3.81 -0.64 -17.76
C SER A 35 -3.26 -0.41 -19.17
N ARG A 36 -1.98 -0.04 -19.27
CA ARG A 36 -1.29 0.07 -20.57
C ARG A 36 -1.20 -1.25 -21.32
N THR A 37 -1.14 -2.36 -20.59
CA THR A 37 -1.05 -3.71 -21.14
C THR A 37 -2.39 -4.41 -20.95
N LEU A 38 -3.19 -4.44 -22.01
CA LEU A 38 -4.55 -5.01 -21.99
C LEU A 38 -4.53 -6.50 -21.63
N GLU A 39 -3.58 -7.25 -22.16
CA GLU A 39 -3.40 -8.68 -21.92
C GLU A 39 -3.31 -9.02 -20.42
N LYS A 40 -2.55 -8.22 -19.63
CA LYS A 40 -2.49 -8.41 -18.18
C LYS A 40 -3.84 -8.21 -17.49
N CYS A 41 -4.69 -7.33 -18.01
CA CYS A 41 -6.04 -7.14 -17.47
C CYS A 41 -6.92 -8.36 -17.79
N ASP A 42 -6.79 -8.90 -19.00
CA ASP A 42 -7.54 -10.08 -19.44
C ASP A 42 -7.11 -11.33 -18.64
N ASP A 43 -5.82 -11.50 -18.35
CA ASP A 43 -5.29 -12.58 -17.49
C ASP A 43 -5.92 -12.54 -16.08
N ILE A 44 -6.07 -11.33 -15.51
CA ILE A 44 -6.75 -11.14 -14.21
C ILE A 44 -8.22 -11.57 -14.29
N ILE A 45 -8.91 -11.21 -15.37
CA ILE A 45 -10.33 -11.60 -15.59
C ILE A 45 -10.44 -13.12 -15.71
N GLU A 46 -9.55 -13.74 -16.44
CA GLU A 46 -9.52 -15.21 -16.57
C GLU A 46 -9.25 -15.89 -15.21
N SER A 47 -8.34 -15.35 -14.40
CA SER A 47 -8.08 -15.84 -13.03
C SER A 47 -9.33 -15.74 -12.15
N ILE A 48 -10.05 -14.62 -12.20
CA ILE A 48 -11.31 -14.43 -11.45
C ILE A 48 -12.35 -15.50 -11.86
N HIS A 49 -12.51 -15.77 -13.15
CA HIS A 49 -13.41 -16.80 -13.62
C HIS A 49 -12.97 -18.21 -13.21
N ARG A 50 -11.68 -18.51 -13.33
CA ARG A 50 -11.09 -19.81 -12.93
C ARG A 50 -11.30 -20.10 -11.43
N LYS A 51 -11.15 -19.07 -10.59
CA LYS A 51 -11.36 -19.18 -9.13
C LYS A 51 -12.84 -19.09 -8.73
N GLY A 52 -13.75 -18.75 -9.63
CA GLY A 52 -15.17 -18.58 -9.31
C GLY A 52 -15.45 -17.39 -8.40
N ASN A 53 -14.62 -16.35 -8.46
CA ASN A 53 -14.68 -15.20 -7.56
C ASN A 53 -15.71 -14.13 -7.99
N LEU A 54 -16.45 -14.31 -9.05
CA LEU A 54 -17.53 -13.41 -9.46
C LEU A 54 -18.83 -13.77 -8.73
N LYS A 55 -19.24 -12.95 -7.74
CA LYS A 55 -20.40 -13.23 -6.89
C LYS A 55 -21.72 -13.21 -7.65
N GLN A 56 -21.94 -12.21 -8.51
CA GLN A 56 -23.10 -12.12 -9.39
C GLN A 56 -22.67 -12.37 -10.83
N ALA A 57 -23.08 -13.51 -11.39
CA ALA A 57 -22.74 -13.90 -12.76
C ALA A 57 -23.26 -12.91 -13.82
N ALA A 58 -24.33 -12.16 -13.52
CA ALA A 58 -24.85 -11.09 -14.37
C ALA A 58 -24.04 -9.78 -14.27
N GLY A 59 -23.11 -9.68 -13.30
CA GLY A 59 -22.21 -8.53 -13.15
C GLY A 59 -21.20 -8.48 -14.28
N ARG A 60 -21.04 -7.30 -14.88
CA ARG A 60 -20.08 -7.12 -15.97
C ARG A 60 -18.67 -6.94 -15.39
N LEU A 61 -17.74 -7.78 -15.83
CA LEU A 61 -16.31 -7.69 -15.57
C LEU A 61 -15.60 -7.61 -16.93
N TYR A 62 -14.81 -6.57 -17.15
CA TYR A 62 -14.19 -6.32 -18.45
C TYR A 62 -12.94 -5.45 -18.34
N SER A 63 -12.13 -5.46 -19.39
CA SER A 63 -10.85 -4.75 -19.47
C SER A 63 -10.90 -3.57 -20.45
N ARG A 64 -9.97 -2.63 -20.26
CA ARG A 64 -9.69 -1.52 -21.18
C ARG A 64 -8.20 -1.22 -21.21
N GLN A 65 -7.71 -0.88 -22.38
CA GLN A 65 -6.37 -0.31 -22.48
C GLN A 65 -6.40 1.17 -22.09
N LEU A 66 -5.48 1.60 -21.20
CA LEU A 66 -5.43 2.96 -20.68
C LEU A 66 -3.99 3.41 -20.45
N ASN A 67 -3.63 4.57 -20.94
CA ASN A 67 -2.48 5.33 -20.43
C ASN A 67 -2.98 6.28 -19.34
N ALA A 68 -2.79 5.92 -18.09
CA ALA A 68 -3.28 6.69 -16.95
C ALA A 68 -2.50 8.00 -16.68
N MET A 69 -1.41 8.26 -17.40
CA MET A 69 -0.76 9.58 -17.42
C MET A 69 -1.58 10.61 -18.23
N ASP A 70 -2.46 10.17 -19.10
CA ASP A 70 -3.36 11.03 -19.90
C ASP A 70 -4.67 11.26 -19.14
N VAL A 71 -4.77 12.43 -18.53
CA VAL A 71 -5.96 12.83 -17.75
C VAL A 71 -7.24 12.76 -18.59
N ALA A 72 -7.19 13.18 -19.87
CA ALA A 72 -8.37 13.16 -20.73
C ALA A 72 -8.84 11.72 -21.01
N ALA A 73 -7.91 10.81 -21.27
CA ALA A 73 -8.22 9.39 -21.46
C ALA A 73 -8.83 8.76 -20.19
N VAL A 74 -8.34 9.13 -19.00
CA VAL A 74 -8.92 8.66 -17.72
C VAL A 74 -10.32 9.22 -17.52
N VAL A 75 -10.55 10.51 -17.79
CA VAL A 75 -11.87 11.16 -17.72
C VAL A 75 -12.88 10.47 -18.65
N ASP A 76 -12.47 10.23 -19.89
CA ASP A 76 -13.34 9.59 -20.89
C ASP A 76 -13.68 8.16 -20.49
N LEU A 77 -12.72 7.41 -19.94
CA LEU A 77 -12.97 6.05 -19.45
C LEU A 77 -13.91 6.04 -18.23
N ILE A 78 -13.74 6.93 -17.27
CA ILE A 78 -14.65 7.06 -16.12
C ILE A 78 -16.09 7.32 -16.59
N ARG A 79 -16.26 8.20 -17.59
CA ARG A 79 -17.57 8.51 -18.18
C ARG A 79 -18.15 7.34 -18.97
N GLU A 80 -17.35 6.68 -19.81
CA GLU A 80 -17.75 5.50 -20.60
C GLU A 80 -18.27 4.38 -19.70
N THR A 81 -17.53 4.09 -18.64
CA THR A 81 -17.84 3.00 -17.69
C THR A 81 -18.92 3.37 -16.68
N GLY A 82 -19.21 4.67 -16.52
CA GLY A 82 -20.08 5.18 -15.47
C GLY A 82 -19.53 4.88 -14.07
N SER A 83 -18.20 4.80 -13.94
CA SER A 83 -17.55 4.48 -12.68
C SER A 83 -17.72 5.61 -11.67
N ARG A 84 -18.15 5.26 -10.47
CA ARG A 84 -18.29 6.18 -9.34
C ARG A 84 -17.14 6.06 -8.36
N ILE A 85 -16.39 4.99 -8.43
CA ILE A 85 -15.24 4.69 -7.56
C ILE A 85 -14.07 4.31 -8.46
N VAL A 86 -12.95 4.97 -8.27
CA VAL A 86 -11.68 4.70 -8.95
C VAL A 86 -10.65 4.23 -7.93
N ILE A 87 -10.17 3.02 -8.12
CA ILE A 87 -9.13 2.40 -7.29
C ILE A 87 -7.83 2.41 -8.10
N ASN A 88 -6.92 3.31 -7.73
CA ASN A 88 -5.62 3.41 -8.38
C ASN A 88 -4.60 2.56 -7.61
N VAL A 89 -4.22 1.44 -8.21
CA VAL A 89 -3.17 0.53 -7.75
C VAL A 89 -2.09 0.34 -8.83
N GLY A 90 -1.89 1.38 -9.61
CA GLY A 90 -0.78 1.50 -10.55
C GLY A 90 0.49 2.03 -9.87
N SER A 91 1.44 2.50 -10.68
CA SER A 91 2.63 3.15 -10.14
C SER A 91 2.27 4.47 -9.46
N PRO A 92 2.94 4.88 -8.36
CA PRO A 92 2.75 6.19 -7.70
C PRO A 92 2.86 7.39 -8.65
N PHE A 93 3.61 7.25 -9.75
CA PHE A 93 3.80 8.29 -10.76
C PHE A 93 2.50 8.76 -11.45
N ILE A 94 1.42 7.94 -11.44
CA ILE A 94 0.15 8.28 -12.08
C ILE A 94 -0.88 8.87 -11.11
N ASN A 95 -0.60 8.95 -9.81
CA ASN A 95 -1.58 9.36 -8.79
C ASN A 95 -2.23 10.70 -9.13
N MET A 96 -1.41 11.70 -9.46
CA MET A 96 -1.93 13.05 -9.73
C MET A 96 -2.82 13.14 -10.97
N SER A 97 -2.51 12.41 -12.04
CA SER A 97 -3.35 12.39 -13.26
C SER A 97 -4.69 11.70 -13.01
N VAL A 98 -4.71 10.59 -12.24
CA VAL A 98 -5.94 9.89 -11.89
C VAL A 98 -6.79 10.71 -10.91
N LEU A 99 -6.18 11.32 -9.88
CA LEU A 99 -6.85 12.22 -8.94
C LEU A 99 -7.51 13.41 -9.69
N GLN A 100 -6.78 14.01 -10.62
CA GLN A 100 -7.32 15.12 -11.43
C GLN A 100 -8.53 14.70 -12.28
N ALA A 101 -8.49 13.48 -12.86
CA ALA A 101 -9.62 12.95 -13.61
C ALA A 101 -10.84 12.68 -12.71
N CYS A 102 -10.63 12.17 -11.49
CA CYS A 102 -11.69 11.98 -10.49
C CYS A 102 -12.32 13.31 -10.07
N MET A 103 -11.53 14.36 -9.85
CA MET A 103 -12.05 15.70 -9.55
C MET A 103 -12.87 16.31 -10.71
N GLN A 104 -12.57 15.96 -11.98
CA GLN A 104 -13.32 16.41 -13.15
C GLN A 104 -14.62 15.64 -13.37
N THR A 105 -14.72 14.42 -12.88
CA THR A 105 -15.87 13.52 -13.10
C THR A 105 -16.79 13.39 -11.90
N GLY A 106 -16.31 13.77 -10.70
CA GLY A 106 -17.00 13.57 -9.43
C GLY A 106 -16.92 12.12 -8.92
N ALA A 107 -16.05 11.28 -9.50
CA ALA A 107 -15.81 9.94 -9.01
C ALA A 107 -14.97 9.97 -7.71
N ALA A 108 -15.24 9.05 -6.79
CA ALA A 108 -14.37 8.86 -5.63
C ALA A 108 -13.00 8.31 -6.07
N TYR A 109 -11.95 8.79 -5.43
CA TYR A 109 -10.56 8.42 -5.68
C TYR A 109 -9.97 7.70 -4.49
N MET A 110 -9.13 6.70 -4.73
CA MET A 110 -8.20 6.15 -3.75
C MET A 110 -6.94 5.60 -4.41
N ASP A 111 -5.85 5.64 -3.66
CA ASP A 111 -4.54 5.08 -4.00
C ASP A 111 -3.97 4.27 -2.84
N THR A 112 -2.80 3.66 -3.03
CA THR A 112 -2.11 2.84 -2.02
C THR A 112 -0.70 3.32 -1.71
N ALA A 113 -0.28 4.48 -2.22
CA ALA A 113 1.04 5.06 -2.00
C ALA A 113 1.00 6.58 -2.26
N ILE A 114 1.94 7.33 -1.72
CA ILE A 114 2.12 8.77 -2.03
C ILE A 114 2.58 8.94 -3.48
N HIS A 115 2.17 10.04 -4.11
CA HIS A 115 2.68 10.39 -5.43
C HIS A 115 4.20 10.57 -5.41
N GLU A 116 4.88 9.97 -6.36
CA GLU A 116 6.29 10.20 -6.65
C GLU A 116 6.48 10.97 -7.95
N ASP A 117 7.38 11.96 -7.94
CA ASP A 117 7.91 12.56 -9.14
C ASP A 117 9.14 11.76 -9.58
N PRO A 118 9.17 11.19 -10.81
CA PRO A 118 10.30 10.39 -11.27
C PRO A 118 11.66 11.12 -11.21
N ASP A 119 11.63 12.45 -11.32
CA ASP A 119 12.83 13.29 -11.35
C ASP A 119 13.22 13.85 -9.97
N LYS A 120 12.41 13.59 -8.93
CA LYS A 120 12.63 14.09 -7.57
C LYS A 120 12.67 12.94 -6.57
N ILE A 121 13.89 12.55 -6.23
CA ILE A 121 14.19 11.64 -5.14
C ILE A 121 14.58 12.51 -3.95
N CYS A 122 14.28 12.18 -2.70
CA CYS A 122 14.65 12.92 -1.49
C CYS A 122 13.91 14.25 -1.26
N GLU A 123 12.62 14.29 -1.44
CA GLU A 123 11.84 15.46 -1.09
C GLU A 123 11.79 15.71 0.44
N GLN A 124 11.47 16.95 0.83
CA GLN A 124 11.28 17.29 2.25
C GLN A 124 9.91 16.82 2.74
N PRO A 125 9.82 16.18 3.92
CA PRO A 125 8.54 15.77 4.50
C PRO A 125 7.72 16.99 4.98
N PRO A 126 6.36 16.87 5.07
CA PRO A 126 5.58 15.69 4.68
C PRO A 126 5.32 15.65 3.17
N TRP A 127 5.53 14.49 2.54
CA TRP A 127 5.48 14.37 1.08
C TRP A 127 4.11 14.64 0.49
N TYR A 128 3.02 14.23 1.14
CA TYR A 128 1.66 14.59 0.72
C TYR A 128 1.46 16.09 0.53
N GLY A 129 2.15 16.92 1.31
CA GLY A 129 2.12 18.37 1.18
C GLY A 129 2.76 18.91 -0.09
N ASN A 130 3.59 18.09 -0.77
CA ASN A 130 4.21 18.48 -2.03
C ASN A 130 3.24 18.36 -3.22
N TYR A 131 2.24 17.45 -3.15
CA TYR A 131 1.35 17.10 -4.24
C TYR A 131 -0.12 17.05 -3.84
N GLU A 132 -0.61 15.95 -3.27
CA GLU A 132 -2.01 15.62 -3.11
C GLU A 132 -2.75 16.64 -2.24
N TRP A 133 -2.22 17.00 -1.07
CA TRP A 133 -2.90 17.90 -0.15
C TRP A 133 -3.16 19.32 -0.70
N LYS A 134 -2.44 19.72 -1.74
CA LYS A 134 -2.70 20.99 -2.46
C LYS A 134 -4.08 21.01 -3.12
N HIS A 135 -4.68 19.85 -3.35
CA HIS A 135 -5.98 19.68 -3.97
C HIS A 135 -7.11 19.40 -2.96
N ARG A 136 -6.83 19.44 -1.64
CA ARG A 136 -7.83 19.15 -0.59
C ARG A 136 -9.04 20.10 -0.67
N ASP A 137 -8.80 21.39 -0.86
CA ASP A 137 -9.87 22.39 -0.97
C ASP A 137 -10.68 22.19 -2.25
N GLU A 138 -10.05 21.88 -3.37
CA GLU A 138 -10.74 21.59 -4.63
C GLU A 138 -11.62 20.33 -4.52
N CYS A 139 -11.14 19.27 -3.87
CA CYS A 139 -11.95 18.07 -3.58
C CYS A 139 -13.19 18.44 -2.74
N ARG A 140 -13.03 19.28 -1.72
CA ARG A 140 -14.13 19.74 -0.85
C ARG A 140 -15.15 20.57 -1.63
N GLU A 141 -14.70 21.52 -2.44
CA GLU A 141 -15.57 22.36 -3.26
C GLU A 141 -16.38 21.55 -4.27
N LYS A 142 -15.79 20.50 -4.83
CA LYS A 142 -16.43 19.59 -5.80
C LYS A 142 -17.21 18.45 -5.15
N GLY A 143 -17.09 18.25 -3.82
CA GLY A 143 -17.72 17.16 -3.09
C GLY A 143 -17.16 15.79 -3.48
N VAL A 144 -15.88 15.72 -3.87
CA VAL A 144 -15.19 14.49 -4.26
C VAL A 144 -14.56 13.84 -3.01
N THR A 145 -14.89 12.60 -2.76
CA THR A 145 -14.19 11.78 -1.75
C THR A 145 -12.89 11.27 -2.35
N ALA A 146 -11.75 11.69 -1.79
CA ALA A 146 -10.43 11.19 -2.13
C ALA A 146 -9.77 10.61 -0.85
N ILE A 147 -9.51 9.30 -0.82
CA ILE A 147 -8.86 8.64 0.32
C ILE A 147 -7.46 8.24 -0.10
N LEU A 148 -6.47 8.78 0.59
CA LEU A 148 -5.07 8.62 0.25
C LEU A 148 -4.42 7.52 1.08
N GLY A 149 -3.57 6.72 0.42
CA GLY A 149 -2.78 5.70 1.06
C GLY A 149 -3.62 4.57 1.68
N VAL A 150 -4.49 3.92 0.89
CA VAL A 150 -5.42 2.89 1.37
C VAL A 150 -4.88 1.48 1.06
N GLY A 151 -3.59 1.26 1.31
CA GLY A 151 -2.99 -0.07 1.30
C GLY A 151 -2.96 -0.69 2.69
N PHE A 152 -1.96 -1.49 2.96
CA PHE A 152 -1.70 -1.94 4.33
C PHE A 152 -0.81 -0.93 5.07
N ASP A 153 0.34 -0.63 4.49
CA ASP A 153 1.31 0.39 4.82
C ASP A 153 1.70 1.14 3.53
N PRO A 154 1.17 2.37 3.35
CA PRO A 154 0.17 3.08 4.17
C PRO A 154 -1.25 2.51 4.08
N GLY A 155 -2.04 2.69 5.15
CA GLY A 155 -3.48 2.41 5.16
C GLY A 155 -3.96 1.68 6.42
N VAL A 156 -3.87 0.36 6.49
CA VAL A 156 -4.33 -0.40 7.67
C VAL A 156 -3.54 0.00 8.92
N VAL A 157 -2.22 0.20 8.80
CA VAL A 157 -1.41 0.67 9.94
C VAL A 157 -1.79 2.09 10.38
N ASN A 158 -2.26 2.94 9.46
CA ASN A 158 -2.85 4.23 9.79
C ASN A 158 -4.14 4.07 10.61
N ALA A 159 -5.03 3.17 10.15
CA ALA A 159 -6.24 2.82 10.90
C ALA A 159 -5.92 2.22 12.26
N TYR A 160 -4.85 1.42 12.40
CA TYR A 160 -4.39 0.94 13.71
C TYR A 160 -3.97 2.08 14.65
N CYS A 161 -3.40 3.16 14.14
CA CYS A 161 -3.05 4.34 14.94
C CYS A 161 -4.30 5.04 15.49
N SER A 162 -5.28 5.34 14.63
CA SER A 162 -6.54 5.95 15.05
C SER A 162 -7.38 5.01 15.93
N TYR A 163 -7.34 3.71 15.69
CA TYR A 163 -7.97 2.70 16.54
C TYR A 163 -7.33 2.64 17.93
N ALA A 164 -5.99 2.67 18.00
CA ALA A 164 -5.27 2.75 19.27
C ALA A 164 -5.65 4.00 20.06
N GLN A 165 -5.68 5.16 19.40
CA GLN A 165 -6.08 6.43 20.00
C GLN A 165 -7.52 6.41 20.50
N LYS A 166 -8.44 5.80 19.74
CA LYS A 166 -9.86 5.72 20.09
C LYS A 166 -10.13 4.79 21.29
N HIS A 167 -9.45 3.65 21.37
CA HIS A 167 -9.83 2.58 22.28
C HIS A 167 -8.84 2.29 23.41
N TYR A 168 -7.54 2.57 23.22
CA TYR A 168 -6.49 2.05 24.12
C TYR A 168 -5.68 3.15 24.81
N PHE A 169 -5.66 4.38 24.32
CA PHE A 169 -4.78 5.42 24.85
C PHE A 169 -5.51 6.75 24.98
N ASP A 170 -5.20 7.47 26.08
CA ASP A 170 -5.55 8.89 26.26
C ASP A 170 -4.42 9.78 25.73
N ARG A 171 -3.18 9.26 25.74
CA ARG A 171 -1.98 9.90 25.20
C ARG A 171 -1.06 8.84 24.60
N ILE A 172 -0.59 9.08 23.39
CA ILE A 172 0.37 8.19 22.71
C ILE A 172 1.76 8.81 22.80
N ASP A 173 2.73 8.05 23.32
CA ASP A 173 4.12 8.44 23.36
C ASP A 173 4.88 7.98 22.13
N THR A 174 4.73 6.71 21.76
CA THR A 174 5.50 6.11 20.66
C THR A 174 4.64 5.15 19.85
N ILE A 175 4.76 5.21 18.54
CA ILE A 175 4.25 4.24 17.58
C ILE A 175 5.46 3.68 16.82
N ASP A 176 5.67 2.38 16.92
CA ASP A 176 6.59 1.62 16.08
C ASP A 176 5.75 0.77 15.12
N ILE A 177 5.69 1.18 13.85
CA ILE A 177 5.09 0.40 12.78
C ILE A 177 6.14 -0.62 12.34
N MET A 178 5.76 -1.88 12.25
CA MET A 178 6.68 -2.97 11.97
C MET A 178 6.10 -3.87 10.89
N ASP A 179 6.79 -3.98 9.75
CA ASP A 179 6.49 -4.88 8.64
C ASP A 179 7.54 -5.98 8.54
N VAL A 180 7.08 -7.22 8.64
CA VAL A 180 7.94 -8.40 8.49
C VAL A 180 7.32 -9.40 7.54
N ASN A 181 8.06 -9.71 6.49
CA ASN A 181 7.81 -10.87 5.65
C ASN A 181 8.78 -11.99 6.03
N ALA A 182 8.28 -13.01 6.73
CA ALA A 182 9.03 -14.21 7.09
C ALA A 182 8.76 -15.37 6.10
N GLY A 183 8.43 -15.04 4.86
CA GLY A 183 8.20 -16.00 3.80
C GLY A 183 9.46 -16.34 2.99
N ASP A 184 9.32 -17.37 2.18
CA ASP A 184 10.35 -17.84 1.24
C ASP A 184 9.73 -18.06 -0.14
N HIS A 185 10.22 -17.32 -1.13
CA HIS A 185 9.79 -17.41 -2.54
C HIS A 185 10.66 -18.37 -3.37
N GLY A 186 11.61 -19.07 -2.78
CA GLY A 186 12.46 -20.06 -3.45
C GLY A 186 13.47 -19.49 -4.47
N ARG A 187 13.60 -18.15 -4.60
CA ARG A 187 14.57 -17.50 -5.48
C ARG A 187 15.77 -17.03 -4.68
N TYR A 188 16.94 -16.99 -5.32
CA TYR A 188 18.15 -16.49 -4.66
C TYR A 188 17.99 -15.04 -4.20
N PHE A 189 17.45 -14.18 -5.08
CA PHE A 189 17.16 -12.78 -4.79
C PHE A 189 15.98 -12.31 -5.65
N ALA A 190 15.02 -11.65 -5.03
CA ALA A 190 13.87 -11.03 -5.67
C ALA A 190 13.33 -9.90 -4.78
N THR A 191 12.52 -9.02 -5.37
CA THR A 191 11.74 -8.01 -4.64
C THR A 191 10.27 -8.44 -4.58
N ASN A 192 9.57 -8.12 -3.50
CA ASN A 192 8.18 -8.54 -3.30
C ASN A 192 7.16 -7.66 -4.05
N PHE A 193 7.58 -6.49 -4.49
CA PHE A 193 6.84 -5.53 -5.31
C PHE A 193 7.78 -4.93 -6.36
N ASP A 194 7.35 -3.90 -7.10
CA ASP A 194 8.15 -3.32 -8.18
C ASP A 194 9.59 -3.00 -7.72
N ALA A 195 10.57 -3.55 -8.42
CA ALA A 195 11.97 -3.47 -8.01
C ALA A 195 12.50 -2.03 -8.00
N GLU A 196 12.01 -1.16 -8.90
CA GLU A 196 12.42 0.24 -8.96
C GLU A 196 11.94 0.99 -7.71
N ILE A 197 10.68 0.83 -7.35
CA ILE A 197 10.10 1.43 -6.13
C ILE A 197 10.80 0.87 -4.89
N ASN A 198 10.95 -0.46 -4.81
CA ASN A 198 11.63 -1.11 -3.68
C ASN A 198 13.05 -0.56 -3.46
N PHE A 199 13.84 -0.43 -4.51
CA PHE A 199 15.21 0.07 -4.36
C PHE A 199 15.25 1.58 -4.09
N ARG A 200 14.32 2.38 -4.59
CA ARG A 200 14.23 3.80 -4.27
C ARG A 200 13.99 4.00 -2.78
N GLU A 201 13.04 3.30 -2.19
CA GLU A 201 12.72 3.38 -0.75
C GLU A 201 13.92 3.06 0.13
N PHE A 202 14.77 2.09 -0.27
CA PHE A 202 15.87 1.62 0.57
C PHE A 202 17.25 2.15 0.20
N THR A 203 17.38 2.97 -0.84
CA THR A 203 18.64 3.67 -1.16
C THR A 203 18.71 5.05 -0.52
N GLU A 204 17.57 5.66 -0.25
CA GLU A 204 17.44 7.01 0.24
C GLU A 204 17.62 7.12 1.76
N ALA A 205 17.84 8.35 2.24
CA ALA A 205 17.87 8.62 3.67
C ALA A 205 16.48 8.46 4.28
N VAL A 206 16.45 7.87 5.45
CA VAL A 206 15.24 7.63 6.23
C VAL A 206 14.73 8.92 6.85
N TRP A 207 13.49 9.30 6.55
CA TRP A 207 12.78 10.30 7.32
C TRP A 207 11.93 9.60 8.40
N THR A 208 12.07 10.04 9.66
CA THR A 208 11.33 9.50 10.80
C THR A 208 10.86 10.63 11.70
N TRP A 209 9.75 10.43 12.44
CA TRP A 209 9.17 11.41 13.35
C TRP A 209 9.61 11.11 14.76
N ILE A 210 10.48 11.96 15.36
CA ILE A 210 11.03 11.80 16.70
C ILE A 210 10.90 13.11 17.46
N ASP A 211 10.38 13.05 18.68
CA ASP A 211 10.17 14.23 19.52
C ASP A 211 9.40 15.34 18.81
N ARG A 212 8.33 14.97 18.10
CA ARG A 212 7.45 15.87 17.33
C ARG A 212 8.16 16.65 16.23
N ARG A 213 9.20 16.08 15.63
CA ARG A 213 9.94 16.69 14.51
C ARG A 213 10.45 15.63 13.54
N TRP A 214 10.61 16.03 12.31
CA TRP A 214 11.26 15.20 11.31
C TRP A 214 12.76 15.11 11.56
N VAL A 215 13.26 13.88 11.57
CA VAL A 215 14.68 13.56 11.72
C VAL A 215 15.12 12.70 10.55
N ARG A 216 16.19 13.13 9.89
CA ARG A 216 16.80 12.38 8.80
C ARG A 216 17.89 11.45 9.35
N LYS A 217 17.88 10.19 8.94
CA LYS A 217 18.87 9.17 9.30
C LYS A 217 19.38 8.44 8.08
N GLU A 218 20.54 7.80 8.20
CA GLU A 218 21.05 6.91 7.17
C GLU A 218 20.28 5.58 7.21
N VAL A 219 19.93 5.06 6.03
CA VAL A 219 19.17 3.81 5.91
C VAL A 219 19.95 2.62 6.48
N HIS A 220 19.26 1.69 7.13
CA HIS A 220 19.77 0.44 7.72
C HIS A 220 20.85 0.61 8.81
N THR A 221 21.05 1.82 9.34
CA THR A 221 22.03 2.06 10.43
C THR A 221 21.49 1.67 11.81
N GLU A 222 20.18 1.74 11.99
CA GLU A 222 19.52 1.29 13.22
C GLU A 222 18.78 -0.02 12.99
N LYS A 223 19.02 -0.99 13.86
CA LYS A 223 18.34 -2.29 13.83
C LYS A 223 18.06 -2.79 15.24
N ARG A 224 17.02 -3.58 15.35
CA ARG A 224 16.68 -4.31 16.59
C ARG A 224 16.08 -5.66 16.28
N SER A 225 16.06 -6.53 17.27
CA SER A 225 15.32 -7.80 17.22
C SER A 225 13.97 -7.62 17.90
N PHE A 226 12.93 -8.22 17.31
CA PHE A 226 11.61 -8.30 17.92
C PHE A 226 11.04 -9.70 17.74
N ASP A 227 10.33 -10.21 18.76
CA ASP A 227 9.69 -11.52 18.70
C ASP A 227 8.23 -11.32 18.26
N PHE A 228 8.00 -11.55 16.97
CA PHE A 228 6.70 -11.36 16.36
C PHE A 228 5.77 -12.56 16.62
N PRO A 229 4.47 -12.33 16.81
CA PRO A 229 3.51 -13.43 16.84
C PRO A 229 3.61 -14.28 15.57
N VAL A 230 3.53 -15.60 15.73
CA VAL A 230 3.48 -16.59 14.64
C VAL A 230 4.78 -16.73 13.83
N VAL A 231 5.43 -15.63 13.47
CA VAL A 231 6.65 -15.65 12.62
C VAL A 231 7.95 -15.64 13.41
N GLY A 232 7.86 -15.49 14.76
CA GLY A 232 9.00 -15.61 15.67
C GLY A 232 9.95 -14.41 15.61
N LYS A 233 11.18 -14.64 16.10
CA LYS A 233 12.19 -13.59 16.26
C LYS A 233 12.74 -13.15 14.91
N GLN A 234 12.58 -11.86 14.59
CA GLN A 234 13.07 -11.25 13.36
C GLN A 234 13.98 -10.05 13.66
N THR A 235 14.89 -9.77 12.74
CA THR A 235 15.67 -8.53 12.76
C THR A 235 14.96 -7.49 11.90
N ILE A 236 14.70 -6.33 12.47
CA ILE A 236 14.06 -5.21 11.79
C ILE A 236 14.99 -4.01 11.76
N TYR A 237 14.92 -3.26 10.68
CA TYR A 237 15.76 -2.08 10.41
C TYR A 237 14.87 -0.85 10.34
N LEU A 238 15.36 0.28 10.88
CA LEU A 238 14.67 1.56 10.73
C LEU A 238 14.74 1.98 9.27
N THR A 239 13.56 2.20 8.68
CA THR A 239 13.37 2.69 7.31
C THR A 239 12.43 3.88 7.29
N GLY A 240 12.40 4.65 6.20
CA GLY A 240 11.33 5.61 5.93
C GLY A 240 10.15 4.88 5.30
N HIS A 241 8.95 5.42 5.47
CA HIS A 241 7.77 4.90 4.78
C HIS A 241 6.65 5.94 4.69
N ASP A 242 5.72 5.74 3.77
CA ASP A 242 4.70 6.71 3.35
C ASP A 242 3.76 7.17 4.47
N GLU A 243 3.28 6.26 5.31
CA GLU A 243 2.29 6.59 6.35
C GLU A 243 2.79 7.62 7.37
N LEU A 244 4.11 7.71 7.60
CA LEU A 244 4.65 8.69 8.54
C LEU A 244 4.30 10.12 8.13
N HIS A 245 4.18 10.37 6.81
CA HIS A 245 3.93 11.70 6.27
C HIS A 245 2.53 12.23 6.56
N SER A 246 1.54 11.35 6.76
CA SER A 246 0.21 11.75 7.21
C SER A 246 0.04 11.58 8.73
N LEU A 247 0.53 10.50 9.31
CA LEU A 247 0.45 10.25 10.74
C LEU A 247 1.09 11.36 11.59
N SER A 248 2.23 11.92 11.15
CA SER A 248 2.88 13.04 11.83
C SER A 248 2.02 14.30 11.93
N GLN A 249 0.98 14.43 11.10
CA GLN A 249 0.05 15.57 11.10
C GLN A 249 -1.27 15.23 11.79
N ASN A 250 -1.73 13.97 11.68
CA ASN A 250 -3.08 13.58 12.05
C ASN A 250 -3.14 12.84 13.40
N ILE A 251 -2.03 12.27 13.88
CA ILE A 251 -1.96 11.52 15.14
C ILE A 251 -1.08 12.28 16.15
N ASP A 252 -1.64 12.53 17.34
CA ASP A 252 -0.92 13.18 18.43
C ASP A 252 0.02 12.21 19.15
N ALA A 253 1.18 11.91 18.52
CA ALA A 253 2.23 11.06 19.08
C ALA A 253 3.59 11.78 19.10
N ASN A 254 4.39 11.52 20.14
CA ASN A 254 5.72 12.14 20.25
C ASN A 254 6.69 11.54 19.22
N THR A 255 6.61 10.23 18.99
CA THR A 255 7.52 9.50 18.09
C THR A 255 6.75 8.50 17.25
N ILE A 256 6.98 8.50 15.93
CA ILE A 256 6.44 7.54 14.99
C ILE A 256 7.60 7.05 14.12
N ARG A 257 7.80 5.73 14.07
CA ARG A 257 8.89 5.09 13.35
C ARG A 257 8.36 3.92 12.54
N PHE A 258 8.97 3.70 11.39
CA PHE A 258 8.71 2.50 10.60
C PHE A 258 9.93 1.57 10.62
N TRP A 259 9.68 0.30 10.75
CA TRP A 259 10.69 -0.76 10.82
C TRP A 259 10.35 -1.87 9.85
N MET A 260 11.27 -2.23 8.97
CA MET A 260 11.08 -3.32 8.04
C MET A 260 12.03 -4.50 8.34
N GLY A 261 11.49 -5.70 8.22
CA GLY A 261 12.23 -6.94 8.38
C GLY A 261 13.01 -7.30 7.13
N PHE A 262 14.31 -7.50 7.29
CA PHE A 262 15.17 -7.99 6.21
C PHE A 262 16.03 -9.16 6.70
N SER A 263 16.18 -10.19 5.85
CA SER A 263 17.18 -11.21 6.08
C SER A 263 18.59 -10.66 5.88
N ASP A 264 19.57 -11.24 6.57
CA ASP A 264 20.99 -10.89 6.35
C ASP A 264 21.39 -11.09 4.87
N HIS A 265 20.81 -12.11 4.22
CA HIS A 265 21.05 -12.36 2.80
C HIS A 265 20.56 -11.20 1.93
N TYR A 266 19.33 -10.70 2.15
CA TYR A 266 18.79 -9.57 1.42
C TYR A 266 19.68 -8.32 1.60
N ILE A 267 20.04 -7.99 2.84
CA ILE A 267 20.90 -6.83 3.15
C ILE A 267 22.26 -6.95 2.47
N ASN A 268 22.86 -8.14 2.43
CA ASN A 268 24.14 -8.36 1.75
C ASN A 268 24.02 -8.13 0.25
N CYS A 269 23.02 -8.71 -0.41
CA CYS A 269 22.78 -8.51 -1.84
C CYS A 269 22.51 -7.02 -2.16
N PHE A 270 21.63 -6.39 -1.40
CA PHE A 270 21.32 -4.96 -1.54
C PHE A 270 22.58 -4.09 -1.39
N THR A 271 23.40 -4.36 -0.37
CA THR A 271 24.63 -3.62 -0.11
C THR A 271 25.62 -3.71 -1.27
N VAL A 272 25.77 -4.89 -1.87
CA VAL A 272 26.62 -5.08 -3.06
C VAL A 272 26.10 -4.28 -4.23
N LEU A 273 24.79 -4.40 -4.54
CA LEU A 273 24.17 -3.67 -5.65
C LEU A 273 24.29 -2.15 -5.46
N LYS A 274 24.02 -1.65 -4.25
CA LYS A 274 24.15 -0.21 -3.92
C LYS A 274 25.58 0.29 -4.07
N ASN A 275 26.56 -0.37 -3.44
CA ASN A 275 27.94 0.09 -3.39
C ASN A 275 28.70 -0.06 -4.72
N THR A 276 28.23 -0.91 -5.62
CA THR A 276 28.75 -1.02 -6.99
C THR A 276 28.10 -0.04 -7.97
N GLY A 277 27.12 0.77 -7.52
CA GLY A 277 26.39 1.71 -8.36
C GLY A 277 25.31 1.07 -9.24
N LEU A 278 25.01 -0.21 -9.06
CA LEU A 278 23.98 -0.91 -9.84
C LEU A 278 22.55 -0.46 -9.53
N LEU A 279 22.32 0.20 -8.39
CA LEU A 279 21.04 0.83 -8.05
C LEU A 279 20.95 2.31 -8.44
N SER A 280 21.95 2.83 -9.21
CA SER A 280 21.93 4.21 -9.68
C SER A 280 20.90 4.41 -10.80
N GLU A 281 20.13 5.48 -10.70
CA GLU A 281 19.24 5.97 -11.76
C GLU A 281 19.98 6.89 -12.76
N GLN A 282 21.21 7.31 -12.43
CA GLN A 282 22.02 8.12 -13.34
C GLN A 282 22.58 7.24 -14.46
N PRO A 283 22.43 7.67 -15.73
CA PRO A 283 22.99 6.91 -16.85
C PRO A 283 24.51 6.75 -16.75
N VAL A 284 25.00 5.58 -17.11
CA VAL A 284 26.43 5.29 -17.26
C VAL A 284 26.72 4.85 -18.68
N ARG A 285 27.92 5.15 -19.19
CA ARG A 285 28.33 4.76 -20.53
C ARG A 285 29.24 3.53 -20.49
N THR A 286 28.87 2.49 -21.23
CA THR A 286 29.70 1.27 -21.37
C THR A 286 30.94 1.53 -22.23
N ALA A 287 31.88 0.59 -22.19
CA ALA A 287 33.10 0.66 -23.03
C ALA A 287 32.78 0.71 -24.53
N GLU A 288 31.66 0.08 -24.93
CA GLU A 288 31.14 0.07 -26.29
C GLU A 288 30.41 1.36 -26.68
N GLY A 289 30.28 2.29 -25.74
CA GLY A 289 29.65 3.60 -25.96
C GLY A 289 28.12 3.61 -25.80
N VAL A 290 27.52 2.52 -25.31
CA VAL A 290 26.07 2.44 -25.02
C VAL A 290 25.78 3.11 -23.68
N GLU A 291 24.76 3.98 -23.66
CA GLU A 291 24.25 4.59 -22.44
C GLU A 291 23.18 3.71 -21.81
N ILE A 292 23.34 3.37 -20.55
CA ILE A 292 22.41 2.53 -19.77
C ILE A 292 22.13 3.14 -18.40
N VAL A 293 20.92 2.94 -17.88
CA VAL A 293 20.56 3.23 -16.48
C VAL A 293 20.72 1.94 -15.68
N PRO A 294 21.67 1.85 -14.72
CA PRO A 294 21.99 0.61 -14.03
C PRO A 294 20.79 -0.03 -13.33
N LEU A 295 19.99 0.75 -12.60
CA LEU A 295 18.78 0.26 -11.93
C LEU A 295 17.80 -0.42 -12.88
N LYS A 296 17.61 0.11 -14.09
CA LYS A 296 16.72 -0.49 -15.11
C LYS A 296 17.24 -1.84 -15.60
N VAL A 297 18.56 -2.03 -15.64
CA VAL A 297 19.18 -3.32 -15.96
C VAL A 297 18.93 -4.32 -14.84
N VAL A 298 19.13 -3.93 -13.58
CA VAL A 298 18.86 -4.79 -12.41
C VAL A 298 17.39 -5.20 -12.41
N LYS A 299 16.46 -4.24 -12.56
CA LYS A 299 15.02 -4.51 -12.66
C LYS A 299 14.69 -5.53 -13.76
N ALA A 300 15.30 -5.41 -14.94
CA ALA A 300 15.06 -6.33 -16.05
C ALA A 300 15.61 -7.76 -15.81
N CYS A 301 16.58 -7.92 -14.91
CA CYS A 301 17.15 -9.21 -14.54
C CYS A 301 16.39 -9.91 -13.41
N LEU A 302 15.59 -9.17 -12.63
CA LEU A 302 14.81 -9.74 -11.53
C LEU A 302 13.50 -10.36 -12.04
N PRO A 303 12.99 -11.40 -11.35
CA PRO A 303 11.67 -11.95 -11.67
C PRO A 303 10.57 -10.92 -11.42
N ASP A 304 9.50 -10.97 -12.19
CA ASP A 304 8.28 -10.22 -11.92
C ASP A 304 7.73 -10.64 -10.54
N PRO A 305 7.50 -9.72 -9.59
CA PRO A 305 7.00 -10.06 -8.25
C PRO A 305 5.72 -10.91 -8.24
N ALA A 306 4.84 -10.75 -9.23
CA ALA A 306 3.64 -11.56 -9.36
C ALA A 306 3.98 -13.04 -9.66
N SER A 307 5.11 -13.33 -10.31
CA SER A 307 5.56 -14.68 -10.63
C SER A 307 6.07 -15.47 -9.42
N LEU A 308 6.26 -14.83 -8.27
CA LEU A 308 6.71 -15.50 -7.04
C LEU A 308 5.57 -16.23 -6.32
N ALA A 309 4.33 -15.83 -6.55
CA ALA A 309 3.17 -16.25 -5.77
C ALA A 309 2.94 -17.77 -5.71
N PRO A 310 3.10 -18.57 -6.81
CA PRO A 310 2.83 -20.01 -6.79
C PRO A 310 3.68 -20.80 -5.79
N ASP A 311 4.94 -20.42 -5.62
CA ASP A 311 5.92 -21.14 -4.80
C ASP A 311 6.17 -20.46 -3.44
N TYR A 312 5.48 -19.35 -3.18
CA TYR A 312 5.71 -18.57 -1.97
C TYR A 312 5.12 -19.27 -0.74
N THR A 313 5.94 -19.50 0.26
CA THR A 313 5.55 -20.10 1.54
C THR A 313 5.80 -19.13 2.70
N GLY A 314 5.30 -19.48 3.89
CA GLY A 314 5.46 -18.65 5.10
C GLY A 314 4.42 -17.55 5.22
N LYS A 315 4.72 -16.57 6.09
CA LYS A 315 3.73 -15.57 6.51
C LYS A 315 4.35 -14.20 6.66
N THR A 316 3.51 -13.17 6.51
CA THR A 316 3.82 -11.81 6.95
C THR A 316 3.26 -11.57 8.34
N CYS A 317 3.86 -10.62 9.08
CA CYS A 317 3.29 -10.04 10.28
C CYS A 317 3.54 -8.54 10.25
N ILE A 318 2.45 -7.76 10.10
CA ILE A 318 2.52 -6.31 9.97
C ILE A 318 1.65 -5.68 11.05
N GLY A 319 2.17 -4.69 11.77
CA GLY A 319 1.40 -4.04 12.82
C GLY A 319 2.11 -2.94 13.58
N ASN A 320 1.40 -2.35 14.53
CA ASN A 320 1.83 -1.20 15.31
C ASN A 320 2.05 -1.55 16.78
N LEU A 321 3.25 -1.38 17.26
CA LEU A 321 3.56 -1.39 18.69
C LEU A 321 3.36 0.02 19.23
N VAL A 322 2.27 0.23 19.94
CA VAL A 322 1.90 1.54 20.49
C VAL A 322 2.16 1.58 21.98
N LYS A 323 2.82 2.62 22.44
CA LYS A 323 3.10 2.90 23.86
C LYS A 323 2.54 4.27 24.24
N GLY A 324 1.97 4.34 25.40
CA GLY A 324 1.37 5.57 25.89
C GLY A 324 0.70 5.38 27.24
N GLU A 325 -0.26 6.24 27.54
CA GLU A 325 -0.97 6.27 28.82
C GLU A 325 -2.48 6.07 28.61
N LYS A 326 -3.09 5.28 29.49
CA LYS A 326 -4.53 5.10 29.63
C LYS A 326 -4.91 5.16 31.10
N ASP A 327 -5.86 6.03 31.48
CA ASP A 327 -6.33 6.22 32.85
C ASP A 327 -5.18 6.43 33.86
N GLY A 328 -4.16 7.25 33.48
CA GLY A 328 -2.99 7.55 34.28
C GLY A 328 -1.98 6.41 34.44
N ARG A 329 -2.08 5.34 33.63
CA ARG A 329 -1.18 4.19 33.65
C ARG A 329 -0.49 4.00 32.31
N GLN A 330 0.80 3.65 32.37
CA GLN A 330 1.53 3.27 31.16
C GLN A 330 0.96 1.96 30.58
N SER A 331 0.76 1.95 29.28
CA SER A 331 0.25 0.82 28.52
C SER A 331 1.06 0.61 27.24
N GLU A 332 1.17 -0.64 26.84
CA GLU A 332 1.82 -1.05 25.59
C GLU A 332 0.95 -2.10 24.90
N VAL A 333 0.55 -1.81 23.66
CA VAL A 333 -0.35 -2.65 22.87
C VAL A 333 0.28 -2.91 21.51
N PHE A 334 0.24 -4.17 21.04
CA PHE A 334 0.59 -4.54 19.68
C PHE A 334 -0.69 -4.86 18.91
N ILE A 335 -0.96 -4.08 17.86
CA ILE A 335 -2.11 -4.24 16.96
C ILE A 335 -1.55 -4.72 15.63
N TYR A 336 -1.93 -5.91 15.17
CA TYR A 336 -1.28 -6.53 14.02
C TYR A 336 -2.19 -7.46 13.21
N ASN A 337 -1.72 -7.77 12.01
CA ASN A 337 -2.25 -8.82 11.14
C ASN A 337 -1.17 -9.84 10.82
N VAL A 338 -1.57 -11.09 10.65
CA VAL A 338 -0.73 -12.17 10.09
C VAL A 338 -1.39 -12.69 8.83
N CYS A 339 -0.64 -12.71 7.72
CA CYS A 339 -1.13 -13.14 6.42
C CYS A 339 -0.28 -14.28 5.87
N ASP A 340 -0.90 -15.35 5.37
CA ASP A 340 -0.24 -16.55 4.87
C ASP A 340 -0.15 -16.52 3.34
N HIS A 341 1.07 -16.64 2.77
CA HIS A 341 1.31 -16.56 1.34
C HIS A 341 0.55 -17.64 0.56
N HIS A 342 0.55 -18.88 1.04
CA HIS A 342 -0.12 -19.97 0.35
C HIS A 342 -1.65 -19.81 0.38
N ALA A 343 -2.21 -19.40 1.52
CA ALA A 343 -3.65 -19.15 1.62
C ALA A 343 -4.10 -18.02 0.68
N CYS A 344 -3.31 -16.97 0.52
CA CYS A 344 -3.56 -15.89 -0.43
C CYS A 344 -3.54 -16.40 -1.87
N TYR A 345 -2.55 -17.23 -2.20
CA TYR A 345 -2.46 -17.81 -3.55
C TYR A 345 -3.66 -18.72 -3.86
N GLU A 346 -4.05 -19.56 -2.92
CA GLU A 346 -5.24 -20.41 -3.08
C GLU A 346 -6.53 -19.59 -3.30
N GLU A 347 -6.63 -18.42 -2.68
CA GLU A 347 -7.81 -17.58 -2.80
C GLU A 347 -7.84 -16.74 -4.08
N VAL A 348 -6.73 -16.05 -4.40
CA VAL A 348 -6.69 -15.01 -5.45
C VAL A 348 -5.47 -15.08 -6.36
N GLU A 349 -4.69 -16.15 -6.33
CA GLU A 349 -3.48 -16.33 -7.14
C GLU A 349 -2.44 -15.22 -6.96
N SER A 350 -2.36 -14.65 -5.75
CA SER A 350 -1.36 -13.63 -5.39
C SER A 350 -0.70 -13.97 -4.05
N GLN A 351 0.50 -13.47 -3.86
CA GLN A 351 1.24 -13.61 -2.60
C GLN A 351 0.75 -12.62 -1.52
N ALA A 352 1.12 -12.86 -0.23
CA ALA A 352 0.59 -12.10 0.90
C ALA A 352 0.88 -10.60 0.85
N ILE A 353 2.04 -10.14 0.32
CA ILE A 353 2.35 -8.71 0.21
C ILE A 353 1.38 -8.00 -0.74
N SER A 354 1.07 -8.62 -1.90
CA SER A 354 0.04 -8.09 -2.80
C SER A 354 -1.36 -8.17 -2.18
N TYR A 355 -1.63 -9.21 -1.38
CA TYR A 355 -2.92 -9.42 -0.74
C TYR A 355 -3.18 -8.38 0.35
N THR A 356 -2.22 -8.14 1.24
CA THR A 356 -2.32 -7.13 2.30
C THR A 356 -2.53 -5.73 1.71
N ALA A 357 -1.82 -5.37 0.64
CA ALA A 357 -1.98 -4.08 -0.04
C ALA A 357 -3.28 -3.97 -0.86
N GLY A 358 -3.82 -5.09 -1.39
CA GLY A 358 -4.96 -5.06 -2.32
C GLY A 358 -6.34 -5.22 -1.67
N VAL A 359 -6.45 -5.82 -0.50
CA VAL A 359 -7.75 -5.97 0.20
C VAL A 359 -8.27 -4.64 0.75
N PRO A 360 -7.45 -3.79 1.38
CA PRO A 360 -7.91 -2.55 2.03
C PRO A 360 -8.63 -1.56 1.09
N PRO A 361 -8.15 -1.28 -0.13
CA PRO A 361 -8.85 -0.35 -1.01
C PRO A 361 -10.24 -0.87 -1.42
N VAL A 362 -10.44 -2.19 -1.45
CA VAL A 362 -11.78 -2.76 -1.71
C VAL A 362 -12.70 -2.59 -0.51
N ALA A 363 -12.20 -2.76 0.70
CA ALA A 363 -12.97 -2.47 1.92
C ALA A 363 -13.39 -0.99 1.96
N ALA A 364 -12.47 -0.08 1.67
CA ALA A 364 -12.77 1.35 1.57
C ALA A 364 -13.82 1.65 0.46
N ALA A 365 -13.70 1.02 -0.72
CA ALA A 365 -14.67 1.17 -1.79
C ALA A 365 -16.08 0.71 -1.37
N ILE A 366 -16.18 -0.38 -0.61
CA ILE A 366 -17.47 -0.85 -0.04
C ILE A 366 -18.02 0.17 0.95
N LEU A 367 -17.20 0.71 1.86
CA LEU A 367 -17.63 1.71 2.83
C LEU A 367 -18.06 3.03 2.16
N ILE A 368 -17.40 3.45 1.08
CA ILE A 368 -17.83 4.58 0.25
C ILE A 368 -19.18 4.27 -0.41
N ALA A 369 -19.32 3.08 -1.02
CA ALA A 369 -20.54 2.67 -1.70
C ALA A 369 -21.75 2.61 -0.75
N GLN A 370 -21.52 2.30 0.52
CA GLN A 370 -22.50 2.27 1.59
C GLN A 370 -22.76 3.65 2.23
N GLY A 371 -21.98 4.68 1.89
CA GLY A 371 -22.06 6.01 2.47
C GLY A 371 -21.50 6.12 3.89
N ILE A 372 -20.72 5.14 4.35
CA ILE A 372 -20.06 5.14 5.67
C ILE A 372 -18.80 6.03 5.63
N TRP A 373 -18.00 5.89 4.56
CA TRP A 373 -16.78 6.69 4.33
C TRP A 373 -17.00 7.73 3.22
N ASP A 374 -18.09 8.51 3.31
CA ASP A 374 -18.39 9.60 2.36
C ASP A 374 -17.83 10.94 2.86
N ALA A 375 -16.50 11.09 2.76
CA ALA A 375 -15.79 12.26 3.29
C ALA A 375 -16.10 13.55 2.55
N LYS A 376 -16.44 13.50 1.23
CA LYS A 376 -16.66 14.65 0.33
C LYS A 376 -15.51 15.66 0.34
N THR A 377 -14.34 15.21 0.62
CA THR A 377 -13.08 15.93 0.62
C THR A 377 -11.93 14.93 0.50
N MET A 378 -10.71 15.42 0.51
CA MET A 378 -9.52 14.58 0.56
C MET A 378 -9.14 14.29 2.01
N VAL A 379 -8.90 13.02 2.34
CA VAL A 379 -8.50 12.54 3.67
C VAL A 379 -7.47 11.42 3.56
N ASN A 380 -6.68 11.23 4.63
CA ASN A 380 -5.92 10.02 4.85
C ASN A 380 -6.74 9.05 5.72
N VAL A 381 -6.35 7.77 5.76
CA VAL A 381 -7.15 6.71 6.40
C VAL A 381 -7.38 6.96 7.89
N GLU A 382 -6.40 7.46 8.61
CA GLU A 382 -6.48 7.77 10.03
C GLU A 382 -7.42 8.93 10.40
N GLU A 383 -7.88 9.71 9.41
CA GLU A 383 -8.88 10.78 9.59
C GLU A 383 -10.32 10.23 9.57
N LEU A 384 -10.51 8.94 9.27
CA LEU A 384 -11.80 8.25 9.20
C LEU A 384 -12.02 7.32 10.40
N ASP A 385 -13.27 6.92 10.65
CA ASP A 385 -13.54 5.94 11.71
C ASP A 385 -12.92 4.57 11.36
N PRO A 386 -11.98 4.07 12.18
CA PRO A 386 -11.31 2.81 11.89
C PRO A 386 -12.18 1.57 12.10
N ASP A 387 -13.19 1.63 13.00
CA ASP A 387 -13.93 0.44 13.43
C ASP A 387 -14.63 -0.30 12.28
N PRO A 388 -15.45 0.35 11.44
CA PRO A 388 -16.12 -0.35 10.34
C PRO A 388 -15.13 -0.86 9.28
N PHE A 389 -13.98 -0.20 9.14
CA PHE A 389 -12.94 -0.63 8.20
C PHE A 389 -12.23 -1.89 8.68
N LEU A 390 -11.79 -1.91 9.95
CA LEU A 390 -11.11 -3.07 10.53
C LEU A 390 -12.03 -4.28 10.67
N GLU A 391 -13.31 -4.07 11.00
CA GLU A 391 -14.31 -5.12 11.02
C GLU A 391 -14.50 -5.74 9.63
N LEU A 392 -14.65 -4.90 8.60
CA LEU A 392 -14.84 -5.37 7.23
C LEU A 392 -13.58 -6.10 6.72
N LEU A 393 -12.38 -5.59 7.00
CA LEU A 393 -11.12 -6.26 6.66
C LEU A 393 -11.05 -7.67 7.26
N GLY A 394 -11.50 -7.85 8.51
CA GLY A 394 -11.57 -9.16 9.15
C GLY A 394 -12.42 -10.17 8.37
N THR A 395 -13.55 -9.74 7.83
CA THR A 395 -14.41 -10.59 6.98
C THR A 395 -13.83 -10.84 5.59
N MET A 396 -12.91 -9.99 5.14
CA MET A 396 -12.27 -10.06 3.83
C MET A 396 -10.92 -10.79 3.83
N GLY A 397 -10.51 -11.37 4.97
CA GLY A 397 -9.29 -12.18 5.07
C GLY A 397 -8.10 -11.49 5.74
N LEU A 398 -8.28 -10.28 6.25
CA LEU A 398 -7.26 -9.54 7.01
C LEU A 398 -7.75 -9.21 8.44
N PRO A 399 -7.86 -10.21 9.33
CA PRO A 399 -8.30 -9.99 10.70
C PRO A 399 -7.28 -9.16 11.49
N THR A 400 -7.77 -8.24 12.30
CA THR A 400 -6.96 -7.47 13.26
C THR A 400 -6.84 -8.24 14.56
N THR A 401 -5.62 -8.37 15.07
CA THR A 401 -5.37 -8.93 16.42
C THR A 401 -4.77 -7.85 17.30
N VAL A 402 -5.21 -7.81 18.56
CA VAL A 402 -4.73 -6.86 19.58
C VAL A 402 -4.19 -7.63 20.77
N GLU A 403 -2.94 -7.36 21.14
CA GLU A 403 -2.29 -7.96 22.31
C GLU A 403 -1.72 -6.88 23.22
N THR A 404 -2.01 -6.97 24.52
CA THR A 404 -1.33 -6.16 25.54
C THR A 404 0.02 -6.81 25.85
N VAL A 405 1.12 -6.06 25.71
CA VAL A 405 2.48 -6.63 25.79
C VAL A 405 2.84 -7.11 27.21
N SER A 406 2.17 -6.60 28.25
CA SER A 406 2.32 -7.11 29.63
C SER A 406 2.00 -8.61 29.80
N ASN A 407 1.40 -9.26 28.81
CA ASN A 407 1.09 -10.69 28.81
C ASN A 407 2.12 -11.57 28.09
N ARG A 408 3.25 -10.98 27.63
CA ARG A 408 4.31 -11.69 26.90
C ARG A 408 5.50 -12.15 27.76
N ASN A 409 5.38 -12.24 29.10
CA ASN A 409 6.41 -12.76 30.00
C ASN A 409 6.26 -14.28 30.25
#